data_cb0b814ab710dda8d64ba75bdcf26322
#
_entry.id   cb0b814ab710dda8d64ba75bdcf26322
#
_cell.length_a   1.000
_cell.length_b   1.000
_cell.length_c   1.000
_cell.angle_alpha   90.00
_cell.angle_beta   90.00
_cell.angle_gamma   90.00
#
_symmetry.space_group_name_H-M   'P 1'
#
loop_
_entity.id
_entity.type
_entity.pdbx_description
1 polymer ?
#
loop_
_entity_poly.entity_id
_entity_poly.type
_entity_poly.pdbx_seq_one_letter_code
_entity_poly.pdbx_strand_id
1 'polypeptide(L)'
;NHSWDVHKGLPKRMKDQSAPMLDAGLSGLIADLDERGILDETLVVCVGEFGRSPQLGISTSGNGNSADGRDHWPYCYTGVVAGAGIKRGYVHGKSDKTASAPIEKPVHPRELLATIYHSFGIDPETLVYNHLNQPRELVKAQAVTELFT
;
A
#
# COMPACT_ATOMS: atom_id res chain seq x y z
N ASN A 1 -4.85 17.12 -15.30
CA ASN A 1 -4.99 16.25 -14.13
C ASN A 1 -4.19 14.97 -14.35
N HIS A 2 -3.10 14.81 -13.62
CA HIS A 2 -2.31 13.58 -13.63
C HIS A 2 -2.94 12.62 -12.62
N SER A 3 -3.87 11.80 -13.10
CA SER A 3 -4.54 10.78 -12.28
C SER A 3 -3.71 9.49 -12.29
N TRP A 4 -3.71 8.77 -11.18
CA TRP A 4 -3.19 7.41 -11.08
C TRP A 4 -4.15 6.40 -11.72
N ASP A 5 -5.41 6.75 -11.90
CA ASP A 5 -6.42 5.92 -12.55
C ASP A 5 -6.29 5.99 -14.09
N VAL A 6 -5.29 5.30 -14.60
CA VAL A 6 -4.91 5.31 -16.01
C VAL A 6 -5.37 4.02 -16.70
N HIS A 7 -6.31 4.15 -17.64
CA HIS A 7 -6.84 3.04 -18.43
C HIS A 7 -6.33 3.00 -19.87
N LYS A 8 -5.61 4.04 -20.32
CA LYS A 8 -5.06 4.17 -21.69
C LYS A 8 -3.62 4.63 -21.64
N GLY A 9 -2.74 3.96 -22.39
CA GLY A 9 -1.32 4.29 -22.43
C GLY A 9 -0.64 4.15 -21.07
N LEU A 10 -1.06 3.19 -20.24
CA LEU A 10 -0.58 3.02 -18.85
C LEU A 10 0.95 2.94 -18.76
N PRO A 11 1.66 2.09 -19.53
CA PRO A 11 3.12 1.98 -19.41
C PRO A 11 3.84 3.30 -19.67
N LYS A 12 3.41 4.01 -20.71
CA LYS A 12 4.00 5.32 -21.09
C LYS A 12 3.74 6.37 -20.03
N ARG A 13 2.50 6.50 -19.56
CA ARG A 13 2.14 7.50 -18.53
C ARG A 13 2.84 7.23 -17.20
N MET A 14 2.92 5.96 -16.79
CA MET A 14 3.66 5.58 -15.58
C MET A 14 5.13 5.96 -15.70
N LYS A 15 5.79 5.58 -16.81
CA LYS A 15 7.21 5.86 -17.03
C LYS A 15 7.54 7.34 -17.12
N ASP A 16 6.73 8.10 -17.86
CA ASP A 16 7.07 9.48 -18.23
C ASP A 16 6.55 10.53 -17.25
N GLN A 17 5.56 10.17 -16.41
CA GLN A 17 4.87 11.12 -15.54
C GLN A 17 4.74 10.64 -14.10
N SER A 18 3.90 9.62 -13.84
CA SER A 18 3.49 9.29 -12.47
C SER A 18 4.61 8.72 -11.63
N ALA A 19 5.38 7.76 -12.16
CA ALA A 19 6.46 7.14 -11.41
C ALA A 19 7.61 8.12 -11.08
N PRO A 20 8.10 8.97 -12.00
CA PRO A 20 9.12 9.97 -11.66
C PRO A 20 8.67 10.97 -10.59
N MET A 21 7.41 11.40 -10.61
CA MET A 21 6.88 12.30 -9.57
C MET A 21 6.81 11.61 -8.21
N LEU A 22 6.33 10.36 -8.17
CA LEU A 22 6.29 9.59 -6.93
C LEU A 22 7.69 9.33 -6.39
N ASP A 23 8.60 8.91 -7.27
CA ASP A 23 9.98 8.60 -6.90
C ASP A 23 10.66 9.82 -6.25
N ALA A 24 10.62 10.97 -6.91
CA ALA A 24 11.19 12.20 -6.38
C ALA A 24 10.51 12.66 -5.07
N GLY A 25 9.18 12.59 -4.99
CA GLY A 25 8.44 13.03 -3.82
C GLY A 25 8.62 12.11 -2.62
N LEU A 26 8.53 10.80 -2.82
CA LEU A 26 8.64 9.83 -1.74
C LEU A 26 10.09 9.71 -1.23
N SER A 27 11.06 9.63 -2.13
CA SER A 27 12.48 9.57 -1.75
C SER A 27 12.93 10.85 -1.05
N GLY A 28 12.51 12.03 -1.56
CA GLY A 28 12.79 13.31 -0.93
C GLY A 28 12.18 13.43 0.46
N LEU A 29 10.94 13.01 0.64
CA LEU A 29 10.29 12.99 1.96
C LEU A 29 11.04 12.11 2.96
N ILE A 30 11.35 10.86 2.56
CA ILE A 30 12.05 9.91 3.45
C ILE A 30 13.45 10.45 3.80
N ALA A 31 14.19 10.99 2.81
CA ALA A 31 15.51 11.56 3.04
C ALA A 31 15.47 12.77 4.00
N ASP A 32 14.51 13.69 3.80
CA ASP A 32 14.36 14.86 4.68
C ASP A 32 14.00 14.47 6.13
N LEU A 33 13.11 13.49 6.30
CA LEU A 33 12.77 12.97 7.63
C LEU A 33 13.97 12.28 8.32
N ASP A 34 14.77 11.52 7.56
CA ASP A 34 15.97 10.85 8.06
C ASP A 34 17.06 11.88 8.44
N GLU A 35 17.34 12.85 7.58
CA GLU A 35 18.31 13.94 7.84
C GLU A 35 17.94 14.79 9.07
N ARG A 36 16.66 15.00 9.30
CA ARG A 36 16.15 15.70 10.49
C ARG A 36 16.15 14.85 11.75
N GLY A 37 16.39 13.55 11.66
CA GLY A 37 16.34 12.61 12.77
C GLY A 37 14.94 12.34 13.31
N ILE A 38 13.89 12.54 12.50
CA ILE A 38 12.50 12.33 12.91
C ILE A 38 11.83 11.17 12.16
N LEU A 39 12.56 10.45 11.32
CA LEU A 39 12.01 9.30 10.58
C LEU A 39 11.59 8.17 11.53
N ASP A 40 12.33 7.96 12.62
CA ASP A 40 12.00 6.90 13.60
C ASP A 40 10.72 7.21 14.40
N GLU A 41 10.28 8.47 14.43
CA GLU A 41 9.03 8.91 15.06
C GLU A 41 7.90 9.12 14.03
N THR A 42 8.16 8.85 12.75
CA THR A 42 7.21 9.11 11.66
C THR A 42 7.01 7.86 10.81
N LEU A 43 5.78 7.32 10.78
CA LEU A 43 5.42 6.26 9.83
C LEU A 43 5.00 6.87 8.49
N VAL A 44 5.75 6.56 7.43
CA VAL A 44 5.38 6.89 6.06
C VAL A 44 4.72 5.67 5.42
N VAL A 45 3.50 5.82 4.92
CA VAL A 45 2.74 4.77 4.23
C VAL A 45 2.39 5.25 2.83
N CYS A 46 2.87 4.53 1.82
CA CYS A 46 2.55 4.78 0.42
C CYS A 46 1.90 3.53 -0.18
N VAL A 47 0.61 3.60 -0.41
CA VAL A 47 -0.21 2.48 -0.89
C VAL A 47 -1.32 2.98 -1.80
N GLY A 48 -1.68 2.18 -2.80
CA GLY A 48 -2.90 2.38 -3.58
C GLY A 48 -4.04 1.53 -3.02
N GLU A 49 -5.27 1.83 -3.45
CA GLU A 49 -6.48 1.10 -3.05
C GLU A 49 -6.57 -0.30 -3.68
N PHE A 50 -5.94 -0.51 -4.83
CA PHE A 50 -5.85 -1.79 -5.55
C PHE A 50 -4.66 -1.77 -6.52
N GLY A 51 -4.36 -2.94 -7.09
CA GLY A 51 -3.37 -3.11 -8.15
C GLY A 51 -3.92 -2.94 -9.55
N ARG A 52 -3.18 -3.41 -10.53
CA ARG A 52 -3.56 -3.40 -11.95
C ARG A 52 -3.57 -4.81 -12.50
N SER A 53 -4.52 -5.08 -13.41
CA SER A 53 -4.74 -6.42 -13.97
C SER A 53 -3.45 -7.01 -14.55
N PRO A 54 -3.21 -8.31 -14.35
CA PRO A 54 -2.01 -8.97 -14.87
C PRO A 54 -1.97 -9.04 -16.41
N GLN A 55 -3.13 -8.85 -17.07
CA GLN A 55 -3.27 -8.89 -18.50
C GLN A 55 -3.56 -7.50 -19.08
N LEU A 56 -2.92 -7.19 -20.21
CA LEU A 56 -3.17 -5.97 -20.97
C LEU A 56 -4.52 -6.07 -21.72
N GLY A 57 -5.18 -4.92 -21.87
CA GLY A 57 -6.38 -4.78 -22.70
C GLY A 57 -7.67 -5.37 -22.13
N ILE A 58 -7.61 -6.06 -20.99
CA ILE A 58 -8.79 -6.68 -20.38
C ILE A 58 -9.44 -5.70 -19.40
N SER A 59 -10.77 -5.51 -19.57
CA SER A 59 -11.56 -4.76 -18.60
C SER A 59 -12.03 -5.70 -17.48
N THR A 60 -11.75 -5.30 -16.23
CA THR A 60 -12.13 -6.02 -15.00
C THR A 60 -13.11 -5.24 -14.16
N SER A 61 -13.24 -3.93 -14.37
CA SER A 61 -14.11 -3.03 -13.61
C SER A 61 -15.29 -2.46 -14.44
N GLY A 62 -15.34 -2.72 -15.76
CA GLY A 62 -16.34 -2.15 -16.64
C GLY A 62 -16.05 -0.72 -17.11
N ASN A 63 -14.95 -0.10 -16.68
CA ASN A 63 -14.59 1.28 -17.04
C ASN A 63 -14.05 1.44 -18.47
N GLY A 64 -13.92 0.36 -19.22
CA GLY A 64 -13.28 0.35 -20.52
C GLY A 64 -11.75 0.54 -20.41
N ASN A 65 -11.03 -0.23 -21.19
CA ASN A 65 -9.57 -0.26 -21.13
C ASN A 65 -9.03 -0.28 -22.57
N SER A 66 -7.93 0.44 -22.83
CA SER A 66 -7.26 0.32 -24.13
C SER A 66 -6.43 -0.95 -24.22
N ALA A 67 -6.05 -1.36 -25.43
CA ALA A 67 -5.26 -2.57 -25.66
C ALA A 67 -3.92 -2.57 -24.91
N ASP A 68 -3.36 -1.40 -24.61
CA ASP A 68 -2.13 -1.18 -23.83
C ASP A 68 -2.41 -0.77 -22.37
N GLY A 69 -3.66 -0.77 -21.95
CA GLY A 69 -4.08 -0.44 -20.59
C GLY A 69 -4.13 -1.65 -19.67
N ARG A 70 -4.17 -1.38 -18.38
CA ARG A 70 -4.44 -2.37 -17.32
C ARG A 70 -5.52 -1.81 -16.42
N ASP A 71 -6.59 -2.56 -16.25
CA ASP A 71 -7.72 -2.19 -15.40
C ASP A 71 -7.45 -2.51 -13.92
N HIS A 72 -8.38 -2.24 -13.04
CA HIS A 72 -8.29 -2.44 -11.60
C HIS A 72 -8.15 -3.92 -11.23
N TRP A 73 -7.31 -4.22 -10.22
CA TRP A 73 -7.07 -5.59 -9.76
C TRP A 73 -6.85 -5.62 -8.25
N PRO A 74 -7.90 -5.95 -7.46
CA PRO A 74 -7.82 -5.87 -6.01
C PRO A 74 -7.07 -7.04 -5.35
N TYR A 75 -6.71 -8.07 -6.12
CA TYR A 75 -6.20 -9.32 -5.57
C TYR A 75 -4.68 -9.31 -5.31
N CYS A 76 -3.95 -8.39 -5.91
CA CYS A 76 -2.50 -8.29 -5.70
C CYS A 76 -1.99 -6.88 -6.00
N TYR A 77 -1.32 -6.26 -5.02
CA TYR A 77 -0.62 -4.99 -5.19
C TYR A 77 0.44 -4.82 -4.11
N THR A 78 1.29 -3.81 -4.27
CA THR A 78 2.41 -3.53 -3.36
C THR A 78 2.18 -2.21 -2.64
N GLY A 79 2.47 -2.19 -1.34
CA GLY A 79 2.61 -0.98 -0.55
C GLY A 79 4.05 -0.76 -0.13
N VAL A 80 4.41 0.48 0.19
CA VAL A 80 5.70 0.84 0.77
C VAL A 80 5.45 1.48 2.13
N VAL A 81 6.21 1.04 3.12
CA VAL A 81 6.21 1.61 4.47
C VAL A 81 7.64 1.95 4.89
N ALA A 82 7.82 3.05 5.59
CA ALA A 82 9.12 3.47 6.08
C ALA A 82 8.99 4.25 7.40
N GLY A 83 10.04 4.26 8.20
CA GLY A 83 10.10 4.96 9.49
C GLY A 83 9.43 4.19 10.63
N ALA A 84 9.28 4.81 11.79
CA ALA A 84 8.63 4.25 13.00
C ALA A 84 9.11 2.82 13.36
N GLY A 85 10.40 2.53 13.25
CA GLY A 85 10.97 1.21 13.54
C GLY A 85 10.79 0.17 12.44
N ILE A 86 10.30 0.51 11.26
CA ILE A 86 10.22 -0.38 10.11
C ILE A 86 11.61 -0.76 9.62
N LYS A 87 11.84 -2.04 9.34
CA LYS A 87 13.09 -2.57 8.78
C LYS A 87 13.42 -1.93 7.45
N ARG A 88 14.58 -1.30 7.36
CA ARG A 88 15.07 -0.67 6.12
C ARG A 88 15.46 -1.76 5.09
N GLY A 89 15.04 -1.59 3.83
CA GLY A 89 15.36 -2.50 2.73
C GLY A 89 14.74 -3.90 2.83
N TYR A 90 13.80 -4.12 3.75
CA TYR A 90 13.10 -5.39 3.90
C TYR A 90 11.96 -5.52 2.88
N VAL A 91 11.89 -6.68 2.24
CA VAL A 91 10.78 -7.05 1.35
C VAL A 91 9.93 -8.12 2.04
N HIS A 92 8.66 -7.82 2.29
CA HIS A 92 7.70 -8.74 2.90
C HIS A 92 6.79 -9.33 1.83
N GLY A 93 6.74 -10.66 1.80
CA GLY A 93 5.88 -11.39 0.88
C GLY A 93 6.36 -11.40 -0.57
N LYS A 94 5.58 -12.05 -1.41
CA LYS A 94 5.89 -12.22 -2.83
C LYS A 94 4.63 -12.52 -3.63
N SER A 95 4.53 -11.97 -4.82
CA SER A 95 3.50 -12.31 -5.79
C SER A 95 3.95 -13.47 -6.69
N ASP A 96 2.99 -14.05 -7.42
CA ASP A 96 3.28 -14.89 -8.57
C ASP A 96 3.99 -14.09 -9.68
N LYS A 97 4.40 -14.79 -10.75
CA LYS A 97 5.20 -14.20 -11.85
C LYS A 97 4.45 -13.10 -12.62
N THR A 98 3.14 -13.04 -12.54
CA THR A 98 2.30 -12.10 -13.27
C THR A 98 1.68 -11.03 -12.38
N ALA A 99 1.97 -11.05 -11.07
CA ALA A 99 1.33 -10.23 -10.06
C ALA A 99 -0.21 -10.39 -10.01
N SER A 100 -0.68 -11.63 -10.27
CA SER A 100 -2.11 -11.96 -10.20
C SER A 100 -2.55 -12.21 -8.77
N ALA A 101 -1.70 -12.82 -7.96
CA ALA A 101 -2.00 -13.16 -6.57
C ALA A 101 -0.73 -13.18 -5.72
N PRO A 102 -0.82 -12.88 -4.43
CA PRO A 102 0.29 -13.13 -3.50
C PRO A 102 0.42 -14.64 -3.26
N ILE A 103 1.66 -15.14 -3.24
CA ILE A 103 1.99 -16.56 -3.03
C ILE A 103 2.81 -16.82 -1.77
N GLU A 104 3.40 -15.78 -1.20
CA GLU A 104 4.13 -15.84 0.06
C GLU A 104 3.71 -14.68 0.95
N LYS A 105 3.48 -14.92 2.24
CA LYS A 105 3.18 -13.91 3.26
C LYS A 105 2.22 -12.82 2.77
N PRO A 106 0.99 -13.17 2.34
CA PRO A 106 0.04 -12.15 1.91
C PRO A 106 -0.29 -11.21 3.07
N VAL A 107 -0.53 -9.94 2.76
CA VAL A 107 -0.99 -8.95 3.74
C VAL A 107 -2.36 -8.45 3.32
N HIS A 108 -3.35 -8.67 4.15
CA HIS A 108 -4.68 -8.11 3.93
C HIS A 108 -4.70 -6.62 4.29
N PRO A 109 -5.48 -5.75 3.65
CA PRO A 109 -5.57 -4.32 4.00
C PRO A 109 -5.86 -4.04 5.49
N ARG A 110 -6.63 -4.91 6.15
CA ARG A 110 -6.87 -4.80 7.60
C ARG A 110 -5.61 -5.04 8.44
N GLU A 111 -4.73 -5.94 8.00
CA GLU A 111 -3.45 -6.20 8.68
C GLU A 111 -2.51 -5.00 8.52
N LEU A 112 -2.52 -4.32 7.35
CA LEU A 112 -1.81 -3.07 7.18
C LEU A 112 -2.37 -1.99 8.14
N LEU A 113 -3.70 -1.88 8.28
CA LEU A 113 -4.31 -0.95 9.22
C LEU A 113 -3.95 -1.29 10.67
N ALA A 114 -4.00 -2.57 11.05
CA ALA A 114 -3.54 -3.04 12.37
C ALA A 114 -2.06 -2.70 12.61
N THR A 115 -1.21 -2.84 11.58
CA THR A 115 0.21 -2.48 11.61
C THR A 115 0.42 -0.98 11.86
N ILE A 116 -0.40 -0.13 11.25
CA ILE A 116 -0.39 1.32 11.49
C ILE A 116 -0.74 1.63 12.95
N TYR A 117 -1.81 1.03 13.50
CA TYR A 117 -2.15 1.22 14.92
C TYR A 117 -1.04 0.70 15.85
N HIS A 118 -0.47 -0.46 15.52
CA HIS A 118 0.66 -1.01 16.28
C HIS A 118 1.85 -0.06 16.33
N SER A 119 2.18 0.63 15.24
CA SER A 119 3.27 1.63 15.22
C SER A 119 3.03 2.83 16.13
N PHE A 120 1.78 3.14 16.46
CA PHE A 120 1.39 4.15 17.44
C PHE A 120 1.34 3.62 18.89
N GLY A 121 1.66 2.34 19.11
CA GLY A 121 1.50 1.69 20.41
C GLY A 121 0.05 1.40 20.79
N ILE A 122 -0.86 1.42 19.83
CA ILE A 122 -2.30 1.15 20.03
C ILE A 122 -2.56 -0.31 19.68
N ASP A 123 -3.14 -1.07 20.62
CA ASP A 123 -3.57 -2.43 20.38
C ASP A 123 -4.76 -2.45 19.40
N PRO A 124 -4.65 -3.11 18.23
CA PRO A 124 -5.75 -3.24 17.28
C PRO A 124 -7.02 -3.89 17.86
N GLU A 125 -6.89 -4.74 18.89
CA GLU A 125 -8.02 -5.40 19.57
C GLU A 125 -8.71 -4.49 20.59
N THR A 126 -8.23 -3.25 20.78
CA THR A 126 -8.87 -2.25 21.67
C THR A 126 -10.35 -2.12 21.33
N LEU A 127 -11.20 -2.26 22.36
CA LEU A 127 -12.64 -2.10 22.18
C LEU A 127 -13.03 -0.63 22.18
N VAL A 128 -13.70 -0.24 21.11
CA VAL A 128 -14.39 1.06 21.01
C VAL A 128 -15.89 0.82 21.00
N TYR A 129 -16.66 1.78 21.52
CA TYR A 129 -18.11 1.64 21.63
C TYR A 129 -18.79 2.60 20.65
N ASN A 130 -19.76 2.09 19.90
CA ASN A 130 -20.57 2.91 19.01
C ASN A 130 -21.64 3.69 19.83
N HIS A 131 -22.45 4.53 19.14
CA HIS A 131 -23.50 5.33 19.76
C HIS A 131 -24.61 4.51 20.47
N LEU A 132 -24.71 3.21 20.18
CA LEU A 132 -25.62 2.27 20.84
C LEU A 132 -24.94 1.50 21.98
N ASN A 133 -23.75 1.92 22.41
CA ASN A 133 -22.93 1.27 23.42
C ASN A 133 -22.58 -0.20 23.09
N GLN A 134 -22.46 -0.53 21.81
CA GLN A 134 -22.05 -1.85 21.35
C GLN A 134 -20.54 -1.87 21.14
N PRO A 135 -19.81 -2.85 21.72
CA PRO A 135 -18.37 -2.96 21.55
C PRO A 135 -18.02 -3.36 20.11
N ARG A 136 -16.92 -2.77 19.62
CA ARG A 136 -16.28 -3.09 18.36
C ARG A 136 -14.78 -3.09 18.58
N GLU A 137 -14.09 -4.10 18.07
CA GLU A 137 -12.64 -4.04 17.94
C GLU A 137 -12.25 -2.88 17.02
N LEU A 138 -11.20 -2.16 17.35
CA LEU A 138 -10.69 -1.06 16.54
C LEU A 138 -10.33 -1.56 15.14
N VAL A 139 -9.57 -2.66 15.07
CA VAL A 139 -9.28 -3.39 13.82
C VAL A 139 -9.31 -4.89 14.09
N LYS A 140 -10.17 -5.61 13.39
CA LYS A 140 -10.22 -7.08 13.49
C LYS A 140 -9.16 -7.72 12.58
N ALA A 141 -7.90 -7.57 12.95
CA ALA A 141 -6.73 -8.17 12.30
C ALA A 141 -5.50 -8.03 13.19
N GLN A 142 -4.49 -8.87 12.94
CA GLN A 142 -3.19 -8.78 13.60
C GLN A 142 -2.24 -7.86 12.83
N ALA A 143 -1.37 -7.17 13.54
CA ALA A 143 -0.30 -6.38 12.94
C ALA A 143 0.76 -7.29 12.32
N VAL A 144 1.36 -6.86 11.21
CA VAL A 144 2.48 -7.55 10.56
C VAL A 144 3.78 -7.17 11.30
N THR A 145 3.99 -7.76 12.47
CA THR A 145 5.12 -7.42 13.35
C THR A 145 6.48 -7.74 12.75
N GLU A 146 6.55 -8.64 11.78
CA GLU A 146 7.79 -8.94 11.04
C GLU A 146 8.39 -7.74 10.31
N LEU A 147 7.61 -6.68 10.06
CA LEU A 147 8.07 -5.44 9.43
C LEU A 147 8.96 -4.60 10.36
N PHE A 148 8.87 -4.77 11.68
CA PHE A 148 9.59 -3.98 12.67
C PHE A 148 10.92 -4.60 13.07
N THR A 149 11.86 -3.76 13.53
CA THR A 149 13.18 -4.14 14.07
C THR A 149 13.09 -4.72 15.48
#